data_79b0e09394dd59155d3a4a688eb621de
#
_entry.id   79b0e09394dd59155d3a4a688eb621de
#
_cell.length_a   1.000
_cell.length_b   1.000
_cell.length_c   1.000
_cell.angle_alpha   90.00
_cell.angle_beta   90.00
_cell.angle_gamma   90.00
#
_symmetry.space_group_name_H-M   'P 1'
#
loop_
_entity.id
_entity.type
_entity.pdbx_description
1 polymer ?
#
loop_
_entity_poly.entity_id
_entity_poly.type
_entity_poly.pdbx_seq_one_letter_code
_entity_poly.pdbx_strand_id
1 'polypeptide(L)'
;MGFLTGRLMRTLRPGVAATLGLGSEYRRYWEESNERARHADGPLWVAVGDSTAQGIGASAPERGYVGQLLVRLRAEERRPWRVVNLSVTGARVADVVREQVPRINEAGEPELVTCAAGANDVIRLGFRRVAEALRDLIRALPPRAVLATIPQGLLPGRTRELNEIIRADAPAAGLRIADAWGRTGPPWQGKYAADDFHPNDTGYGEWCAAFAEAIGLDGS
;
A
#
# COMPACT_ATOMS: atom_id res chain seq x y z
N MET A 1 3.34 -15.29 -20.96
CA MET A 1 4.73 -14.85 -20.83
C MET A 1 5.15 -14.52 -19.38
N GLY A 2 4.25 -14.31 -18.45
CA GLY A 2 4.56 -13.95 -17.04
C GLY A 2 5.12 -15.06 -16.15
N PHE A 3 4.90 -16.33 -16.48
CA PHE A 3 5.41 -17.47 -15.69
C PHE A 3 6.91 -17.74 -15.90
N LEU A 4 7.46 -17.40 -17.05
CA LEU A 4 8.88 -17.63 -17.37
C LEU A 4 9.81 -16.59 -16.72
N THR A 5 9.37 -15.33 -16.60
CA THR A 5 10.16 -14.26 -15.97
C THR A 5 10.28 -14.48 -14.45
N GLY A 6 9.20 -14.87 -13.78
CA GLY A 6 9.24 -15.16 -12.34
C GLY A 6 10.12 -16.38 -12.00
N ARG A 7 10.13 -17.41 -12.86
CA ARG A 7 10.98 -18.60 -12.67
C ARG A 7 12.46 -18.32 -12.96
N LEU A 8 12.75 -17.46 -13.92
CA LEU A 8 14.13 -17.04 -14.24
C LEU A 8 14.73 -16.14 -13.15
N MET A 9 13.93 -15.21 -12.58
CA MET A 9 14.38 -14.40 -11.45
C MET A 9 14.62 -15.23 -10.18
N ARG A 10 13.80 -16.25 -9.91
CA ARG A 10 13.98 -17.15 -8.76
C ARG A 10 15.27 -17.96 -8.82
N THR A 11 15.77 -18.28 -10.01
CA THR A 11 17.05 -19.01 -10.19
C THR A 11 18.27 -18.09 -10.14
N LEU A 12 18.10 -16.78 -10.39
CA LEU A 12 19.22 -15.84 -10.46
C LEU A 12 19.49 -15.08 -9.16
N ARG A 13 18.49 -14.97 -8.24
CA ARG A 13 18.62 -14.22 -6.96
C ARG A 13 17.85 -14.94 -5.84
N PRO A 14 18.54 -15.65 -4.93
CA PRO A 14 17.89 -16.34 -3.81
C PRO A 14 17.00 -15.42 -2.94
N GLY A 15 17.40 -14.15 -2.75
CA GLY A 15 16.61 -13.17 -2.01
C GLY A 15 15.24 -12.85 -2.62
N VAL A 16 15.13 -12.85 -3.94
CA VAL A 16 13.84 -12.65 -4.65
C VAL A 16 12.89 -13.82 -4.36
N ALA A 17 13.40 -15.05 -4.34
CA ALA A 17 12.58 -16.23 -4.03
C ALA A 17 12.09 -16.20 -2.58
N ALA A 18 12.93 -15.75 -1.64
CA ALA A 18 12.58 -15.62 -0.23
C ALA A 18 11.47 -14.55 -0.03
N THR A 19 11.66 -13.36 -0.57
CA THR A 19 10.68 -12.25 -0.45
C THR A 19 9.33 -12.62 -1.07
N LEU A 20 9.33 -13.26 -2.25
CA LEU A 20 8.09 -13.73 -2.90
C LEU A 20 7.42 -14.88 -2.13
N GLY A 21 8.18 -15.67 -1.38
CA GLY A 21 7.68 -16.74 -0.52
C GLY A 21 6.87 -16.24 0.66
N LEU A 22 7.10 -15.00 1.12
CA LEU A 22 6.38 -14.39 2.24
C LEU A 22 4.89 -14.12 1.94
N GLY A 23 4.50 -14.04 0.67
CA GLY A 23 3.14 -13.65 0.28
C GLY A 23 2.03 -14.52 0.89
N SER A 24 2.23 -15.84 1.04
CA SER A 24 1.25 -16.74 1.66
C SER A 24 1.20 -16.59 3.18
N GLU A 25 2.35 -16.39 3.81
CA GLU A 25 2.46 -16.18 5.26
C GLU A 25 1.82 -14.86 5.67
N TYR A 26 2.14 -13.77 4.97
CA TYR A 26 1.58 -12.43 5.24
C TYR A 26 0.08 -12.36 4.96
N ARG A 27 -0.39 -13.07 3.92
CA ARG A 27 -1.83 -13.23 3.69
C ARG A 27 -2.52 -13.88 4.88
N ARG A 28 -2.02 -15.02 5.36
CA ARG A 28 -2.60 -15.72 6.52
C ARG A 28 -2.59 -14.84 7.77
N TYR A 29 -1.49 -14.14 8.05
CA TYR A 29 -1.40 -13.19 9.14
C TYR A 29 -2.53 -12.13 9.06
N TRP A 30 -2.73 -11.52 7.88
CA TRP A 30 -3.77 -10.52 7.70
C TRP A 30 -5.17 -11.10 7.76
N GLU A 31 -5.41 -12.32 7.25
CA GLU A 31 -6.70 -13.02 7.38
C GLU A 31 -7.06 -13.21 8.86
N GLU A 32 -6.13 -13.71 9.68
CA GLU A 32 -6.31 -13.89 11.13
C GLU A 32 -6.46 -12.55 11.87
N SER A 33 -5.68 -11.54 11.48
CA SER A 33 -5.75 -10.18 12.06
C SER A 33 -7.08 -9.50 11.73
N ASN A 34 -7.54 -9.65 10.50
CA ASN A 34 -8.83 -9.13 10.05
C ASN A 34 -10.00 -9.74 10.82
N GLU A 35 -9.94 -11.05 11.07
CA GLU A 35 -10.99 -11.74 11.85
C GLU A 35 -11.04 -11.19 13.28
N ARG A 36 -9.88 -11.04 13.94
CA ARG A 36 -9.83 -10.39 15.26
C ARG A 36 -10.36 -8.95 15.23
N ALA A 37 -10.00 -8.19 14.21
CA ALA A 37 -10.40 -6.79 14.07
C ALA A 37 -11.91 -6.62 13.84
N ARG A 38 -12.58 -7.57 13.19
CA ARG A 38 -14.05 -7.52 12.98
C ARG A 38 -14.82 -7.61 14.28
N HIS A 39 -14.28 -8.30 15.28
CA HIS A 39 -14.90 -8.52 16.57
C HIS A 39 -14.40 -7.60 17.69
N ALA A 40 -13.41 -6.76 17.40
CA ALA A 40 -12.85 -5.81 18.36
C ALA A 40 -13.63 -4.50 18.37
N ASP A 41 -13.63 -3.82 19.50
CA ASP A 41 -14.14 -2.46 19.63
C ASP A 41 -13.10 -1.42 19.19
N GLY A 42 -13.58 -0.22 18.90
CA GLY A 42 -12.75 0.94 18.57
C GLY A 42 -12.85 1.36 17.10
N PRO A 43 -12.18 2.48 16.77
CA PRO A 43 -12.22 3.04 15.43
C PRO A 43 -11.64 2.07 14.39
N LEU A 44 -12.35 1.94 13.27
CA LEU A 44 -11.96 1.05 12.19
C LEU A 44 -11.13 1.79 11.16
N TRP A 45 -9.98 1.21 10.82
CA TRP A 45 -9.20 1.55 9.64
C TRP A 45 -9.27 0.40 8.64
N VAL A 46 -9.54 0.71 7.36
CA VAL A 46 -9.46 -0.27 6.26
C VAL A 46 -8.31 0.11 5.34
N ALA A 47 -7.38 -0.82 5.16
CA ALA A 47 -6.27 -0.68 4.22
C ALA A 47 -6.55 -1.51 2.95
N VAL A 48 -6.43 -0.89 1.79
CA VAL A 48 -6.53 -1.53 0.48
C VAL A 48 -5.24 -1.32 -0.32
N GLY A 49 -4.98 -2.16 -1.30
CA GLY A 49 -3.78 -2.01 -2.14
C GLY A 49 -3.15 -3.33 -2.56
N ASP A 50 -1.83 -3.30 -2.70
CA ASP A 50 -1.04 -4.42 -3.20
C ASP A 50 -0.08 -4.99 -2.13
N SER A 51 1.05 -5.57 -2.57
CA SER A 51 2.09 -6.12 -1.68
C SER A 51 2.66 -5.09 -0.71
N THR A 52 2.63 -3.80 -1.06
CA THR A 52 3.11 -2.72 -0.18
C THR A 52 2.22 -2.61 1.05
N ALA A 53 0.90 -2.67 0.89
CA ALA A 53 -0.03 -2.65 2.02
C ALA A 53 -0.04 -3.96 2.82
N GLN A 54 0.38 -5.08 2.23
CA GLN A 54 0.62 -6.32 2.98
C GLN A 54 1.93 -6.30 3.77
N GLY A 55 2.85 -5.39 3.45
CA GLY A 55 4.15 -5.30 4.11
C GLY A 55 5.20 -6.26 3.55
N ILE A 56 5.04 -6.76 2.30
CA ILE A 56 6.01 -7.68 1.68
C ILE A 56 7.39 -7.02 1.61
N GLY A 57 8.41 -7.73 2.10
CA GLY A 57 9.78 -7.25 2.21
C GLY A 57 10.17 -6.76 3.60
N ALA A 58 9.21 -6.43 4.47
CA ALA A 58 9.49 -6.22 5.89
C ALA A 58 9.93 -7.51 6.59
N SER A 59 10.51 -7.39 7.76
CA SER A 59 10.93 -8.54 8.58
C SER A 59 9.75 -9.31 9.22
N ALA A 60 8.58 -8.65 9.31
CA ALA A 60 7.31 -9.23 9.75
C ALA A 60 6.15 -8.37 9.21
N PRO A 61 4.91 -8.89 9.09
CA PRO A 61 3.76 -8.12 8.60
C PRO A 61 3.52 -6.82 9.37
N GLU A 62 3.71 -6.83 10.68
CA GLU A 62 3.58 -5.67 11.56
C GLU A 62 4.65 -4.60 11.35
N ARG A 63 5.75 -4.95 10.68
CA ARG A 63 6.83 -4.04 10.31
C ARG A 63 6.60 -3.37 8.97
N GLY A 64 5.58 -3.78 8.21
CA GLY A 64 5.06 -3.03 7.08
C GLY A 64 4.42 -1.71 7.52
N TYR A 65 4.16 -0.79 6.58
CA TYR A 65 3.63 0.54 6.94
C TYR A 65 2.28 0.48 7.67
N VAL A 66 1.44 -0.50 7.34
CA VAL A 66 0.13 -0.67 7.99
C VAL A 66 0.30 -0.98 9.47
N GLY A 67 1.19 -1.89 9.82
CA GLY A 67 1.47 -2.20 11.22
C GLY A 67 2.13 -1.04 11.96
N GLN A 68 3.12 -0.38 11.36
CA GLN A 68 3.79 0.78 11.94
C GLN A 68 2.83 1.95 12.17
N LEU A 69 1.96 2.26 11.20
CA LEU A 69 0.96 3.32 11.31
C LEU A 69 -0.11 2.98 12.38
N LEU A 70 -0.52 1.70 12.49
CA LEU A 70 -1.45 1.28 13.53
C LEU A 70 -0.90 1.53 14.94
N VAL A 71 0.39 1.25 15.15
CA VAL A 71 1.07 1.53 16.42
C VAL A 71 1.06 3.03 16.71
N ARG A 72 1.37 3.87 15.72
CA ARG A 72 1.35 5.34 15.85
C ARG A 72 -0.05 5.85 16.15
N LEU A 73 -1.08 5.44 15.40
CA LEU A 73 -2.48 5.83 15.62
C LEU A 73 -2.91 5.54 17.07
N ARG A 74 -2.61 4.35 17.57
CA ARG A 74 -2.95 3.96 18.95
C ARG A 74 -2.25 4.79 20.00
N ALA A 75 -0.97 5.11 19.76
CA ALA A 75 -0.15 5.86 20.71
C ALA A 75 -0.55 7.34 20.75
N GLU A 76 -0.69 7.99 19.59
CA GLU A 76 -0.92 9.42 19.49
C GLU A 76 -2.37 9.81 19.80
N GLU A 77 -3.35 9.05 19.31
CA GLU A 77 -4.77 9.32 19.59
C GLU A 77 -5.28 8.69 20.88
N ARG A 78 -4.53 7.76 21.49
CA ARG A 78 -4.92 7.00 22.68
C ARG A 78 -6.28 6.29 22.52
N ARG A 79 -6.56 5.82 21.30
CA ARG A 79 -7.78 5.09 20.93
C ARG A 79 -7.41 3.66 20.53
N PRO A 80 -8.26 2.65 20.80
CA PRO A 80 -7.99 1.26 20.45
C PRO A 80 -8.26 0.99 18.96
N TRP A 81 -7.52 1.68 18.08
CA TRP A 81 -7.64 1.49 16.64
C TRP A 81 -7.50 0.03 16.24
N ARG A 82 -8.37 -0.42 15.36
CA ARG A 82 -8.32 -1.73 14.72
C ARG A 82 -8.19 -1.57 13.21
N VAL A 83 -7.45 -2.47 12.57
CA VAL A 83 -7.25 -2.41 11.12
C VAL A 83 -7.73 -3.69 10.44
N VAL A 84 -8.49 -3.54 9.35
CA VAL A 84 -8.80 -4.59 8.39
C VAL A 84 -8.00 -4.32 7.12
N ASN A 85 -7.10 -5.23 6.79
CA ASN A 85 -6.25 -5.11 5.62
C ASN A 85 -6.77 -6.02 4.50
N LEU A 86 -7.36 -5.42 3.46
CA LEU A 86 -7.93 -6.11 2.29
C LEU A 86 -6.95 -6.23 1.13
N SER A 87 -5.71 -5.75 1.28
CA SER A 87 -4.71 -5.73 0.22
C SER A 87 -4.32 -7.14 -0.24
N VAL A 88 -3.92 -7.24 -1.49
CA VAL A 88 -3.52 -8.51 -2.11
C VAL A 88 -2.20 -8.34 -2.86
N THR A 89 -1.20 -9.16 -2.52
CA THR A 89 0.09 -9.18 -3.22
C THR A 89 -0.10 -9.35 -4.73
N GLY A 90 0.50 -8.45 -5.50
CA GLY A 90 0.43 -8.47 -6.97
C GLY A 90 -0.83 -7.84 -7.56
N ALA A 91 -1.76 -7.35 -6.73
CA ALA A 91 -2.95 -6.65 -7.20
C ALA A 91 -2.56 -5.43 -8.06
N ARG A 92 -3.32 -5.20 -9.11
CA ARG A 92 -3.28 -4.00 -9.93
C ARG A 92 -4.37 -3.03 -9.47
N VAL A 93 -4.26 -1.81 -9.90
CA VAL A 93 -5.27 -0.77 -9.58
C VAL A 93 -6.69 -1.24 -9.92
N ALA A 94 -6.89 -1.86 -11.10
CA ALA A 94 -8.18 -2.40 -11.48
C ALA A 94 -8.68 -3.55 -10.59
N ASP A 95 -7.76 -4.34 -10.02
CA ASP A 95 -8.12 -5.40 -9.08
C ASP A 95 -8.56 -4.81 -7.73
N VAL A 96 -7.90 -3.74 -7.28
CA VAL A 96 -8.32 -3.00 -6.07
C VAL A 96 -9.75 -2.47 -6.24
N VAL A 97 -10.04 -1.82 -7.36
CA VAL A 97 -11.38 -1.29 -7.67
C VAL A 97 -12.44 -2.40 -7.67
N ARG A 98 -12.15 -3.52 -8.34
CA ARG A 98 -13.11 -4.60 -8.52
C ARG A 98 -13.33 -5.45 -7.27
N GLU A 99 -12.29 -5.71 -6.50
CA GLU A 99 -12.31 -6.75 -5.46
C GLU A 99 -12.16 -6.23 -4.03
N GLN A 100 -11.52 -5.07 -3.84
CA GLN A 100 -11.25 -4.56 -2.50
C GLN A 100 -12.17 -3.40 -2.11
N VAL A 101 -12.37 -2.44 -3.00
CA VAL A 101 -13.23 -1.26 -2.72
C VAL A 101 -14.64 -1.66 -2.32
N PRO A 102 -15.34 -2.62 -2.98
CA PRO A 102 -16.69 -3.04 -2.57
C PRO A 102 -16.76 -3.62 -1.15
N ARG A 103 -15.62 -4.05 -0.60
CA ARG A 103 -15.52 -4.70 0.71
C ARG A 103 -15.16 -3.75 1.86
N ILE A 104 -14.93 -2.47 1.57
CA ILE A 104 -14.48 -1.50 2.57
C ILE A 104 -15.41 -1.45 3.79
N ASN A 105 -16.71 -1.58 3.60
CA ASN A 105 -17.71 -1.49 4.66
C ASN A 105 -18.13 -2.85 5.27
N GLU A 106 -17.50 -3.97 4.86
CA GLU A 106 -17.87 -5.30 5.38
C GLU A 106 -17.63 -5.47 6.89
N ALA A 107 -16.66 -4.74 7.45
CA ALA A 107 -16.35 -4.78 8.88
C ALA A 107 -16.96 -3.61 9.70
N GLY A 108 -17.85 -2.83 9.08
CA GLY A 108 -18.42 -1.60 9.63
C GLY A 108 -17.99 -0.36 8.86
N GLU A 109 -18.46 0.80 9.27
CA GLU A 109 -18.07 2.09 8.67
C GLU A 109 -16.68 2.51 9.15
N PRO A 110 -15.68 2.63 8.25
CA PRO A 110 -14.34 3.01 8.65
C PRO A 110 -14.18 4.51 8.92
N GLU A 111 -13.45 4.86 9.98
CA GLU A 111 -13.00 6.23 10.22
C GLU A 111 -11.80 6.61 9.34
N LEU A 112 -11.02 5.61 8.90
CA LEU A 112 -9.88 5.79 8.02
C LEU A 112 -9.88 4.73 6.91
N VAL A 113 -9.65 5.16 5.68
CA VAL A 113 -9.34 4.27 4.54
C VAL A 113 -8.03 4.71 3.93
N THR A 114 -7.11 3.76 3.71
CA THR A 114 -5.84 4.02 3.00
C THR A 114 -5.71 3.12 1.79
N CYS A 115 -5.11 3.64 0.72
CA CYS A 115 -4.85 2.90 -0.50
C CYS A 115 -3.39 3.08 -0.95
N ALA A 116 -2.67 1.96 -1.13
CA ALA A 116 -1.33 1.92 -1.72
C ALA A 116 -1.33 0.92 -2.89
N ALA A 117 -1.39 1.41 -4.13
CA ALA A 117 -1.43 0.58 -5.34
C ALA A 117 -0.83 1.33 -6.54
N GLY A 118 -0.46 0.58 -7.58
CA GLY A 118 -0.03 1.14 -8.85
C GLY A 118 1.38 0.74 -9.30
N ALA A 119 2.26 0.33 -8.39
CA ALA A 119 3.61 -0.10 -8.74
C ALA A 119 3.59 -1.29 -9.73
N ASN A 120 2.69 -2.25 -9.53
CA ASN A 120 2.50 -3.38 -10.43
C ASN A 120 2.05 -2.97 -11.84
N ASP A 121 1.24 -1.92 -11.93
CA ASP A 121 0.70 -1.41 -13.20
C ASP A 121 1.76 -0.68 -13.99
N VAL A 122 2.57 0.15 -13.33
CA VAL A 122 3.67 0.89 -13.97
C VAL A 122 4.61 -0.04 -14.73
N ILE A 123 4.89 -1.21 -14.19
CA ILE A 123 5.82 -2.19 -14.79
C ILE A 123 5.15 -2.99 -15.91
N ARG A 124 3.85 -3.28 -15.81
CA ARG A 124 3.17 -4.30 -16.63
C ARG A 124 2.27 -3.75 -17.72
N LEU A 125 1.77 -2.52 -17.58
CA LEU A 125 0.75 -1.96 -18.47
C LEU A 125 1.24 -0.72 -19.20
N GLY A 126 0.58 -0.38 -20.33
CA GLY A 126 0.78 0.89 -21.04
C GLY A 126 0.23 2.07 -20.24
N PHE A 127 0.83 3.26 -20.39
CA PHE A 127 0.49 4.49 -19.66
C PHE A 127 -1.02 4.78 -19.62
N ARG A 128 -1.69 4.78 -20.78
CA ARG A 128 -3.13 5.09 -20.87
C ARG A 128 -3.98 4.18 -19.99
N ARG A 129 -3.70 2.88 -19.98
CA ARG A 129 -4.45 1.91 -19.16
C ARG A 129 -4.26 2.15 -17.67
N VAL A 130 -3.05 2.50 -17.25
CA VAL A 130 -2.79 2.83 -15.84
C VAL A 130 -3.47 4.13 -15.47
N ALA A 131 -3.39 5.15 -16.32
CA ALA A 131 -4.05 6.44 -16.09
C ALA A 131 -5.59 6.30 -15.97
N GLU A 132 -6.20 5.49 -16.83
CA GLU A 132 -7.64 5.18 -16.77
C GLU A 132 -7.98 4.46 -15.46
N ALA A 133 -7.23 3.41 -15.11
CA ALA A 133 -7.44 2.66 -13.87
C ALA A 133 -7.26 3.51 -12.61
N LEU A 134 -6.29 4.44 -12.59
CA LEU A 134 -6.11 5.37 -11.47
C LEU A 134 -7.31 6.31 -11.31
N ARG A 135 -7.86 6.83 -12.41
CA ARG A 135 -9.07 7.66 -12.35
C ARG A 135 -10.29 6.87 -11.87
N ASP A 136 -10.40 5.59 -12.27
CA ASP A 136 -11.46 4.71 -11.77
C ASP A 136 -11.29 4.47 -10.26
N LEU A 137 -10.07 4.24 -9.79
CA LEU A 137 -9.78 4.09 -8.37
C LEU A 137 -10.13 5.36 -7.58
N ILE A 138 -9.71 6.53 -8.07
CA ILE A 138 -9.98 7.83 -7.42
C ILE A 138 -11.49 8.04 -7.27
N ARG A 139 -12.28 7.70 -8.30
CA ARG A 139 -13.76 7.81 -8.23
C ARG A 139 -14.41 6.78 -7.32
N ALA A 140 -13.80 5.61 -7.18
CA ALA A 140 -14.36 4.49 -6.42
C ALA A 140 -14.05 4.54 -4.93
N LEU A 141 -12.95 5.20 -4.53
CA LEU A 141 -12.59 5.34 -3.12
C LEU A 141 -13.57 6.25 -2.37
N PRO A 142 -13.90 5.96 -1.11
CA PRO A 142 -14.78 6.81 -0.34
C PRO A 142 -14.14 8.19 -0.06
N PRO A 143 -14.95 9.25 0.09
CA PRO A 143 -14.45 10.57 0.46
C PRO A 143 -13.55 10.52 1.69
N ARG A 144 -12.52 11.38 1.73
CA ARG A 144 -11.49 11.44 2.78
C ARG A 144 -10.56 10.23 2.87
N ALA A 145 -10.69 9.20 2.01
CA ALA A 145 -9.69 8.15 1.89
C ALA A 145 -8.32 8.77 1.55
N VAL A 146 -7.25 8.11 1.99
CA VAL A 146 -5.88 8.54 1.73
C VAL A 146 -5.29 7.67 0.64
N LEU A 147 -5.03 8.25 -0.51
CA LEU A 147 -4.39 7.58 -1.65
C LEU A 147 -2.89 7.92 -1.67
N ALA A 148 -2.05 6.91 -1.67
CA ALA A 148 -0.61 7.12 -1.84
C ALA A 148 -0.26 7.46 -3.29
N THR A 149 0.70 8.36 -3.48
CA THR A 149 1.41 8.46 -4.75
C THR A 149 2.24 7.19 -4.99
N ILE A 150 2.43 6.84 -6.26
CA ILE A 150 3.28 5.69 -6.63
C ILE A 150 4.73 6.05 -6.31
N PRO A 151 5.49 5.18 -5.60
CA PRO A 151 6.82 5.51 -5.11
C PRO A 151 7.82 5.72 -6.25
N GLN A 152 8.95 6.36 -5.94
CA GLN A 152 10.08 6.40 -6.86
C GLN A 152 10.64 4.97 -7.07
N GLY A 153 11.07 4.68 -8.29
CA GLY A 153 11.57 3.35 -8.60
C GLY A 153 11.74 3.18 -10.11
N LEU A 154 11.31 2.03 -10.63
CA LEU A 154 11.37 1.75 -12.05
C LEU A 154 10.53 2.73 -12.86
N LEU A 155 11.04 3.18 -14.00
CA LEU A 155 10.38 4.10 -14.93
C LEU A 155 9.99 5.47 -14.31
N PRO A 156 10.94 6.23 -13.73
CA PRO A 156 10.63 7.42 -12.93
C PRO A 156 9.89 8.52 -13.71
N GLY A 157 10.17 8.69 -15.00
CA GLY A 157 9.45 9.66 -15.84
C GLY A 157 7.97 9.34 -15.94
N ARG A 158 7.66 8.09 -16.27
CA ARG A 158 6.28 7.60 -16.37
C ARG A 158 5.53 7.65 -15.03
N THR A 159 6.20 7.27 -13.96
CA THR A 159 5.61 7.30 -12.60
C THR A 159 5.32 8.74 -12.18
N ARG A 160 6.17 9.70 -12.54
CA ARG A 160 5.92 11.13 -12.29
C ARG A 160 4.64 11.60 -12.96
N GLU A 161 4.45 11.31 -14.26
CA GLU A 161 3.23 11.68 -14.99
C GLU A 161 1.96 11.05 -14.41
N LEU A 162 2.03 9.79 -13.96
CA LEU A 162 0.92 9.13 -13.27
C LEU A 162 0.61 9.78 -11.90
N ASN A 163 1.64 10.20 -11.18
CA ASN A 163 1.46 10.92 -9.92
C ASN A 163 0.90 12.33 -10.11
N GLU A 164 1.12 12.97 -11.25
CA GLU A 164 0.45 14.24 -11.61
C GLU A 164 -1.06 14.03 -11.71
N ILE A 165 -1.52 12.90 -12.26
CA ILE A 165 -2.95 12.54 -12.29
C ILE A 165 -3.48 12.38 -10.86
N ILE A 166 -2.76 11.65 -10.00
CA ILE A 166 -3.18 11.47 -8.60
C ILE A 166 -3.27 12.83 -7.90
N ARG A 167 -2.27 13.69 -8.05
CA ARG A 167 -2.23 15.01 -7.41
C ARG A 167 -3.30 15.97 -7.91
N ALA A 168 -3.70 15.86 -9.17
CA ALA A 168 -4.75 16.70 -9.75
C ALA A 168 -6.15 16.19 -9.39
N ASP A 169 -6.40 14.89 -9.58
CA ASP A 169 -7.74 14.33 -9.56
C ASP A 169 -8.20 13.91 -8.13
N ALA A 170 -7.28 13.43 -7.27
CA ALA A 170 -7.64 12.92 -5.95
C ALA A 170 -8.22 14.01 -5.02
N PRO A 171 -7.65 15.21 -4.88
CA PRO A 171 -8.25 16.27 -4.07
C PRO A 171 -9.60 16.73 -4.60
N ALA A 172 -9.78 16.77 -5.93
CA ALA A 172 -11.07 17.12 -6.55
C ALA A 172 -12.17 16.07 -6.24
N ALA A 173 -11.78 14.82 -5.99
CA ALA A 173 -12.68 13.76 -5.52
C ALA A 173 -12.83 13.71 -3.98
N GLY A 174 -12.25 14.67 -3.25
CA GLY A 174 -12.31 14.73 -1.78
C GLY A 174 -11.37 13.75 -1.07
N LEU A 175 -10.38 13.20 -1.77
CA LEU A 175 -9.36 12.32 -1.19
C LEU A 175 -8.19 13.12 -0.63
N ARG A 176 -7.47 12.53 0.33
CA ARG A 176 -6.17 13.01 0.80
C ARG A 176 -5.04 12.27 0.10
N ILE A 177 -3.87 12.86 0.02
CA ILE A 177 -2.71 12.27 -0.64
C ILE A 177 -1.61 11.99 0.38
N ALA A 178 -1.14 10.74 0.44
CA ALA A 178 0.11 10.37 1.10
C ALA A 178 1.25 10.45 0.08
N ASP A 179 2.20 11.37 0.25
CA ASP A 179 3.28 11.58 -0.72
C ASP A 179 4.40 10.55 -0.57
N ALA A 180 4.09 9.29 -0.90
CA ALA A 180 5.07 8.22 -0.96
C ALA A 180 6.18 8.52 -1.99
N TRP A 181 5.88 9.19 -3.10
CA TRP A 181 6.89 9.61 -4.07
C TRP A 181 7.97 10.50 -3.45
N GLY A 182 7.57 11.52 -2.71
CA GLY A 182 8.49 12.45 -2.08
C GLY A 182 9.33 11.82 -0.97
N ARG A 183 8.72 10.89 -0.22
CA ARG A 183 9.36 10.28 0.96
C ARG A 183 10.26 9.09 0.62
N THR A 184 9.89 8.25 -0.36
CA THR A 184 10.61 6.99 -0.68
C THR A 184 11.75 7.15 -1.67
N GLY A 185 12.15 8.36 -1.97
CA GLY A 185 13.25 8.66 -2.90
C GLY A 185 14.65 8.34 -2.33
N PRO A 186 15.69 8.73 -3.10
CA PRO A 186 17.07 8.53 -2.67
C PRO A 186 17.37 9.27 -1.36
N PRO A 187 18.36 8.79 -0.57
CA PRO A 187 19.19 7.62 -0.85
C PRO A 187 18.40 6.31 -0.62
N TRP A 188 18.55 5.35 -1.55
CA TRP A 188 17.84 4.06 -1.47
C TRP A 188 18.55 3.00 -0.65
N GLN A 189 19.83 3.24 -0.32
CA GLN A 189 20.62 2.29 0.45
C GLN A 189 19.97 2.00 1.81
N GLY A 190 19.79 0.71 2.11
CA GLY A 190 19.24 0.25 3.39
C GLY A 190 17.71 0.35 3.51
N LYS A 191 16.99 0.66 2.41
CA LYS A 191 15.53 0.83 2.42
C LYS A 191 14.77 -0.30 1.72
N TYR A 192 15.45 -1.19 1.01
CA TYR A 192 14.84 -2.27 0.25
C TYR A 192 15.18 -3.64 0.83
N ALA A 193 14.28 -4.59 0.61
CA ALA A 193 14.48 -6.00 0.89
C ALA A 193 15.47 -6.63 -0.12
N ALA A 194 15.79 -7.90 0.07
CA ALA A 194 16.77 -8.62 -0.75
C ALA A 194 16.36 -8.79 -2.24
N ASP A 195 15.15 -8.41 -2.62
CA ASP A 195 14.67 -8.41 -4.00
C ASP A 195 14.90 -7.07 -4.73
N ASP A 196 15.46 -6.07 -4.06
CA ASP A 196 15.70 -4.72 -4.56
C ASP A 196 14.42 -4.03 -5.12
N PHE A 197 13.25 -4.46 -4.67
CA PHE A 197 11.97 -3.95 -5.14
C PHE A 197 11.02 -3.58 -3.99
N HIS A 198 10.78 -4.51 -3.05
CA HIS A 198 9.92 -4.24 -1.91
C HIS A 198 10.69 -3.46 -0.82
N PRO A 199 10.05 -2.52 -0.12
CA PRO A 199 10.66 -1.87 1.04
C PRO A 199 10.97 -2.89 2.14
N ASN A 200 12.04 -2.65 2.90
CA ASN A 200 12.28 -3.29 4.19
C ASN A 200 11.65 -2.46 5.32
N ASP A 201 11.90 -2.82 6.58
CA ASP A 201 11.34 -2.12 7.76
C ASP A 201 11.62 -0.61 7.73
N THR A 202 12.83 -0.20 7.33
CA THR A 202 13.22 1.21 7.21
C THR A 202 12.46 1.90 6.07
N GLY A 203 12.38 1.27 4.90
CA GLY A 203 11.62 1.79 3.78
C GLY A 203 10.14 1.93 4.11
N TYR A 204 9.57 0.98 4.84
CA TYR A 204 8.18 1.08 5.33
C TYR A 204 7.97 2.16 6.39
N GLY A 205 9.01 2.56 7.12
CA GLY A 205 8.98 3.75 7.98
C GLY A 205 8.69 5.03 7.20
N GLU A 206 9.24 5.16 5.98
CA GLU A 206 8.97 6.31 5.11
C GLU A 206 7.54 6.29 4.56
N TRP A 207 7.03 5.12 4.20
CA TRP A 207 5.62 4.95 3.85
C TRP A 207 4.68 5.30 5.01
N CYS A 208 5.01 4.81 6.21
CA CYS A 208 4.27 5.15 7.43
C CYS A 208 4.25 6.67 7.65
N ALA A 209 5.40 7.35 7.50
CA ALA A 209 5.49 8.79 7.64
C ALA A 209 4.64 9.53 6.60
N ALA A 210 4.64 9.10 5.33
CA ALA A 210 3.79 9.69 4.30
C ALA A 210 2.30 9.61 4.63
N PHE A 211 1.84 8.46 5.12
CA PHE A 211 0.44 8.30 5.54
C PHE A 211 0.12 9.08 6.83
N ALA A 212 1.03 9.08 7.81
CA ALA A 212 0.87 9.82 9.05
C ALA A 212 0.70 11.32 8.79
N GLU A 213 1.55 11.90 7.95
CA GLU A 213 1.44 13.30 7.51
C GLU A 213 0.07 13.58 6.84
N ALA A 214 -0.34 12.71 5.92
CA ALA A 214 -1.62 12.86 5.22
C ALA A 214 -2.85 12.82 6.13
N ILE A 215 -2.76 12.17 7.29
CA ILE A 215 -3.85 12.11 8.28
C ILE A 215 -3.68 13.08 9.45
N GLY A 216 -2.59 13.86 9.46
CA GLY A 216 -2.34 14.85 10.50
C GLY A 216 -1.75 14.28 11.80
N LEU A 217 -1.08 13.13 11.73
CA LEU A 217 -0.30 12.55 12.83
C LEU A 217 1.17 13.03 12.81
N ASP A 218 1.43 14.23 12.37
CA ASP A 218 2.79 14.79 12.44
C ASP A 218 3.06 15.22 13.87
N GLY A 219 4.04 14.55 14.49
CA GLY A 219 4.35 14.65 15.88
C GLY A 219 4.39 16.07 16.43
N SER A 220 3.59 16.25 17.44
CA SER A 220 3.72 17.33 18.41
C SER A 220 4.99 17.14 19.20
#